data_828ca89e340645428dc054431635f216
#
_entry.id   828ca89e340645428dc054431635f216
#
_cell.length_a   1.000
_cell.length_b   1.000
_cell.length_c   1.000
_cell.angle_alpha   90.00
_cell.angle_beta   90.00
_cell.angle_gamma   90.00
#
_symmetry.space_group_name_H-M   'P 1'
#
loop_
_entity.id
_entity.type
_entity.pdbx_description
1 polymer ?
#
loop_
_entity_poly.entity_id
_entity_poly.type
_entity_poly.pdbx_seq_one_letter_code
_entity_poly.pdbx_strand_id
1 'polypeptide(L)'
;MNINVDNFIIGAGLFGIGAAVAAPERSFAAESGGLIGGEFINAFCERSVCSDEPETEFGRTYKNIMRERGIMSANGYIHSGAAMYALCDMICRYGADMLLYTRVIGCEREGNGGYKITLFNSEGYSYAYAKRVVDTREEEYIRRFGAKGVKKYLNAAVSPINGADGGKAAVYNPQSGIYTYVFEADINESIIDARERFYENWLKGGNGTQDYSLTLLSNAFAYRFEAPVIREGENGIIYAPSSSFANILDAFDEGAKFGGAL
;
A
#
# COMPACT_ATOMS: atom_id res chain seq x y z
N MET A 1 8.24 18.63 18.18
CA MET A 1 9.35 18.04 17.40
C MET A 1 9.45 18.82 16.09
N ASN A 2 10.65 19.24 15.68
CA ASN A 2 10.87 19.88 14.39
C ASN A 2 11.70 18.90 13.54
N ILE A 3 11.11 18.41 12.47
CA ILE A 3 11.73 17.49 11.52
C ILE A 3 12.21 18.33 10.34
N ASN A 4 13.50 18.21 9.96
CA ASN A 4 14.05 18.87 8.78
C ASN A 4 14.71 17.81 7.90
N VAL A 5 14.18 17.63 6.69
CA VAL A 5 14.63 16.57 5.77
C VAL A 5 14.65 17.06 4.32
N ASP A 6 15.30 16.32 3.46
CA ASP A 6 15.22 16.58 2.03
C ASP A 6 13.86 16.11 1.47
N ASN A 7 13.42 14.93 1.92
CA ASN A 7 12.22 14.27 1.39
C ASN A 7 11.24 13.95 2.52
N PHE A 8 10.03 14.44 2.43
CA PHE A 8 8.95 14.05 3.32
C PHE A 8 7.96 13.16 2.58
N ILE A 9 7.70 11.97 3.13
CA ILE A 9 6.84 10.94 2.52
C ILE A 9 5.53 10.88 3.31
N ILE A 10 4.42 11.12 2.62
CA ILE A 10 3.06 11.02 3.17
C ILE A 10 2.50 9.64 2.84
N GLY A 11 2.24 8.86 3.88
CA GLY A 11 1.84 7.46 3.78
C GLY A 11 3.04 6.50 3.84
N ALA A 12 2.89 5.41 4.60
CA ALA A 12 3.88 4.34 4.67
C ALA A 12 3.49 3.17 3.75
N GLY A 13 3.07 3.49 2.53
CA GLY A 13 2.89 2.52 1.45
C GLY A 13 4.23 1.95 0.99
N LEU A 14 4.19 0.85 0.25
CA LEU A 14 5.40 0.14 -0.19
C LEU A 14 6.36 1.00 -0.99
N PHE A 15 5.85 1.82 -1.90
CA PHE A 15 6.66 2.79 -2.64
C PHE A 15 7.34 3.79 -1.68
N GLY A 16 6.58 4.33 -0.73
CA GLY A 16 7.10 5.29 0.24
C GLY A 16 8.21 4.70 1.12
N ILE A 17 8.02 3.47 1.58
CA ILE A 17 9.02 2.76 2.37
C ILE A 17 10.26 2.46 1.54
N GLY A 18 10.11 2.01 0.30
CA GLY A 18 11.24 1.83 -0.61
C GLY A 18 12.06 3.10 -0.78
N ALA A 19 11.39 4.23 -0.98
CA ALA A 19 12.03 5.54 -1.10
C ALA A 19 12.75 5.98 0.20
N ALA A 20 12.14 5.75 1.37
CA ALA A 20 12.74 6.07 2.65
C ALA A 20 13.98 5.20 2.94
N VAL A 21 13.88 3.90 2.67
CA VAL A 21 14.97 2.93 2.88
C VAL A 21 16.19 3.22 2.00
N ALA A 22 15.97 3.71 0.77
CA ALA A 22 17.06 4.04 -0.14
C ALA A 22 17.77 5.37 0.18
N ALA A 23 17.14 6.23 0.98
CA ALA A 23 17.71 7.52 1.39
C ALA A 23 17.37 7.83 2.87
N PRO A 24 17.78 6.99 3.84
CA PRO A 24 17.27 7.06 5.20
C PRO A 24 17.64 8.35 5.92
N GLU A 25 18.87 8.86 5.74
CA GLU A 25 19.33 10.10 6.40
C GLU A 25 18.68 11.38 5.82
N ARG A 26 18.00 11.26 4.67
CA ARG A 26 17.44 12.39 3.94
C ARG A 26 15.92 12.35 3.85
N SER A 27 15.31 11.28 4.35
CA SER A 27 13.88 11.01 4.20
C SER A 27 13.21 10.78 5.55
N PHE A 28 11.95 11.18 5.65
CA PHE A 28 11.10 10.93 6.80
C PHE A 28 9.69 10.62 6.34
N ALA A 29 9.06 9.59 6.89
CA ALA A 29 7.71 9.20 6.53
C ALA A 29 6.71 9.43 7.68
N ALA A 30 5.46 9.77 7.33
CA ALA A 30 4.36 9.83 8.28
C ALA A 30 3.16 9.03 7.77
N GLU A 31 2.65 8.12 8.61
CA GLU A 31 1.52 7.26 8.32
C GLU A 31 0.37 7.52 9.32
N SER A 32 -0.83 7.71 8.77
CA SER A 32 -2.04 7.97 9.57
C SER A 32 -2.51 6.77 10.37
N GLY A 33 -2.21 5.56 9.89
CA GLY A 33 -2.50 4.29 10.53
C GLY A 33 -1.33 3.74 11.35
N GLY A 34 -1.54 2.54 11.90
CA GLY A 34 -0.54 1.78 12.63
C GLY A 34 0.16 0.69 11.81
N LEU A 35 -0.14 0.59 10.51
CA LEU A 35 0.37 -0.46 9.64
C LEU A 35 1.07 0.14 8.42
N ILE A 36 2.19 -0.44 8.07
CA ILE A 36 2.97 -0.14 6.87
C ILE A 36 2.54 -1.07 5.72
N GLY A 37 2.57 -0.61 4.49
CA GLY A 37 2.14 -1.39 3.31
C GLY A 37 0.66 -1.76 3.33
N GLY A 38 -0.18 -0.95 4.00
CA GLY A 38 -1.59 -1.24 4.27
C GLY A 38 -2.43 -1.39 3.01
N GLU A 39 -2.05 -0.75 1.92
CA GLU A 39 -2.72 -0.79 0.62
C GLU A 39 -2.71 -2.19 -0.02
N PHE A 40 -1.77 -3.04 0.35
CA PHE A 40 -1.73 -4.45 -0.05
C PHE A 40 -2.17 -5.38 1.08
N ILE A 41 -1.72 -5.12 2.31
CA ILE A 41 -1.91 -6.01 3.46
C ILE A 41 -3.34 -5.92 3.98
N ASN A 42 -3.81 -4.71 4.32
CA ASN A 42 -5.17 -4.49 4.85
C ASN A 42 -6.26 -4.67 3.80
N ALA A 43 -5.90 -4.49 2.55
CA ALA A 43 -6.78 -4.69 1.41
C ALA A 43 -6.85 -6.16 0.92
N PHE A 44 -6.13 -7.09 1.56
CA PHE A 44 -6.03 -8.51 1.17
C PHE A 44 -5.68 -8.72 -0.30
N CYS A 45 -4.62 -8.06 -0.77
CA CYS A 45 -4.14 -8.20 -2.14
C CYS A 45 -3.30 -9.47 -2.33
N GLU A 46 -3.87 -10.64 -2.07
CA GLU A 46 -3.23 -11.96 -2.12
C GLU A 46 -2.88 -12.43 -3.56
N ARG A 47 -3.20 -11.63 -4.58
CA ARG A 47 -2.95 -11.96 -5.99
C ARG A 47 -1.55 -11.63 -6.48
N SER A 48 -0.71 -11.07 -5.61
CA SER A 48 0.61 -10.63 -6.00
C SER A 48 1.52 -11.80 -6.33
N VAL A 49 1.90 -11.90 -7.59
CA VAL A 49 2.95 -12.80 -8.06
C VAL A 49 4.09 -11.95 -8.59
N CYS A 50 5.27 -12.14 -8.02
CA CYS A 50 6.49 -11.45 -8.41
C CYS A 50 7.37 -12.38 -9.24
N SER A 51 7.32 -12.24 -10.56
CA SER A 51 8.13 -13.02 -11.50
C SER A 51 9.51 -12.41 -11.72
N ASP A 52 9.60 -11.08 -11.66
CA ASP A 52 10.77 -10.35 -12.09
C ASP A 52 11.81 -10.18 -10.97
N GLU A 53 13.06 -9.99 -11.37
CA GLU A 53 14.13 -9.69 -10.45
C GLU A 53 14.19 -8.19 -10.18
N PRO A 54 14.21 -7.73 -8.90
CA PRO A 54 14.32 -6.32 -8.59
C PRO A 54 15.61 -5.70 -9.14
N GLU A 55 15.52 -4.46 -9.58
CA GLU A 55 16.65 -3.75 -10.15
C GLU A 55 17.57 -3.18 -9.08
N THR A 56 17.02 -2.77 -7.93
CA THR A 56 17.80 -2.20 -6.83
C THR A 56 18.38 -3.27 -5.90
N GLU A 57 19.44 -2.93 -5.18
CA GLU A 57 19.96 -3.75 -4.08
C GLU A 57 18.91 -3.89 -2.96
N PHE A 58 18.17 -2.81 -2.69
CA PHE A 58 17.12 -2.78 -1.67
C PHE A 58 15.97 -3.75 -2.01
N GLY A 59 15.51 -3.73 -3.27
CA GLY A 59 14.49 -4.66 -3.74
C GLY A 59 14.95 -6.11 -3.69
N ARG A 60 16.18 -6.41 -4.09
CA ARG A 60 16.79 -7.75 -3.96
C ARG A 60 16.89 -8.19 -2.52
N THR A 61 17.30 -7.30 -1.61
CA THR A 61 17.37 -7.60 -0.16
C THR A 61 15.97 -7.90 0.39
N TYR A 62 14.97 -7.10 0.04
CA TYR A 62 13.58 -7.33 0.46
C TYR A 62 13.05 -8.67 -0.05
N LYS A 63 13.28 -9.00 -1.33
CA LYS A 63 12.93 -10.29 -1.92
C LYS A 63 13.58 -11.47 -1.19
N ASN A 64 14.87 -11.34 -0.86
CA ASN A 64 15.61 -12.38 -0.15
C ASN A 64 15.07 -12.60 1.27
N ILE A 65 14.78 -11.52 2.02
CA ILE A 65 14.15 -11.62 3.34
C ILE A 65 12.81 -12.35 3.25
N MET A 66 11.97 -12.00 2.27
CA MET A 66 10.68 -12.67 2.07
C MET A 66 10.85 -14.17 1.76
N ARG A 67 11.84 -14.54 0.95
CA ARG A 67 12.13 -15.95 0.63
C ARG A 67 12.68 -16.72 1.84
N GLU A 68 13.65 -16.17 2.53
CA GLU A 68 14.27 -16.78 3.73
C GLU A 68 13.25 -17.03 4.84
N ARG A 69 12.27 -16.15 4.98
CA ARG A 69 11.19 -16.27 5.98
C ARG A 69 10.00 -17.10 5.49
N GLY A 70 10.03 -17.65 4.27
CA GLY A 70 8.91 -18.39 3.70
C GLY A 70 7.67 -17.54 3.40
N ILE A 71 7.81 -16.22 3.32
CA ILE A 71 6.75 -15.28 2.95
C ILE A 71 6.49 -15.34 1.44
N MET A 72 7.54 -15.59 0.66
CA MET A 72 7.50 -15.69 -0.79
C MET A 72 7.92 -17.08 -1.24
N SER A 73 7.10 -17.69 -2.10
CA SER A 73 7.39 -18.99 -2.73
C SER A 73 8.43 -18.88 -3.84
N ALA A 74 8.98 -20.02 -4.26
CA ALA A 74 9.87 -20.10 -5.42
C ALA A 74 9.20 -19.61 -6.72
N ASN A 75 7.88 -19.77 -6.83
CA ASN A 75 7.08 -19.34 -7.99
C ASN A 75 6.60 -17.88 -7.88
N GLY A 76 7.08 -17.12 -6.89
CA GLY A 76 6.79 -15.69 -6.75
C GLY A 76 5.48 -15.34 -6.05
N TYR A 77 4.71 -16.32 -5.55
CA TYR A 77 3.53 -16.01 -4.73
C TYR A 77 3.95 -15.45 -3.38
N ILE A 78 3.29 -14.39 -2.94
CA ILE A 78 3.57 -13.72 -1.67
C ILE A 78 2.38 -13.86 -0.73
N HIS A 79 2.64 -14.21 0.52
CA HIS A 79 1.69 -14.07 1.62
C HIS A 79 1.66 -12.59 2.04
N SER A 80 0.70 -11.81 1.53
CA SER A 80 0.68 -10.36 1.71
C SER A 80 0.62 -9.95 3.18
N GLY A 81 -0.17 -10.64 4.00
CA GLY A 81 -0.27 -10.37 5.43
C GLY A 81 1.06 -10.55 6.19
N ALA A 82 1.94 -11.44 5.73
CA ALA A 82 3.26 -11.65 6.33
C ALA A 82 4.34 -10.70 5.78
N ALA A 83 4.10 -10.05 4.64
CA ALA A 83 5.08 -9.16 4.00
C ALA A 83 5.46 -7.95 4.87
N MET A 84 4.58 -7.51 5.78
CA MET A 84 4.84 -6.46 6.75
C MET A 84 6.09 -6.76 7.62
N TYR A 85 6.30 -8.01 8.02
CA TYR A 85 7.47 -8.36 8.83
C TYR A 85 8.79 -8.16 8.08
N ALA A 86 8.79 -8.45 6.78
CA ALA A 86 9.96 -8.19 5.93
C ALA A 86 10.18 -6.68 5.72
N LEU A 87 9.11 -5.88 5.63
CA LEU A 87 9.20 -4.42 5.58
C LEU A 87 9.78 -3.83 6.87
N CYS A 88 9.34 -4.33 8.04
CA CYS A 88 9.94 -3.93 9.32
C CYS A 88 11.44 -4.21 9.37
N ASP A 89 11.88 -5.37 8.86
CA ASP A 89 13.30 -5.68 8.77
C ASP A 89 14.06 -4.71 7.87
N MET A 90 13.48 -4.33 6.73
CA MET A 90 14.09 -3.34 5.83
C MET A 90 14.23 -1.97 6.53
N ILE A 91 13.18 -1.49 7.19
CA ILE A 91 13.18 -0.23 7.93
C ILE A 91 14.26 -0.25 9.01
N CYS A 92 14.31 -1.30 9.84
CA CYS A 92 15.28 -1.43 10.91
C CYS A 92 16.71 -1.56 10.39
N ARG A 93 16.92 -2.33 9.32
CA ARG A 93 18.26 -2.57 8.73
C ARG A 93 18.87 -1.32 8.16
N TYR A 94 18.09 -0.48 7.52
CA TYR A 94 18.57 0.72 6.84
C TYR A 94 18.35 2.01 7.66
N GLY A 95 17.65 1.93 8.79
CA GLY A 95 17.45 3.07 9.69
C GLY A 95 16.50 4.12 9.11
N ALA A 96 15.47 3.72 8.35
CA ALA A 96 14.50 4.65 7.82
C ALA A 96 13.57 5.18 8.93
N ASP A 97 13.49 6.49 9.06
CA ASP A 97 12.70 7.17 10.09
C ASP A 97 11.25 7.37 9.68
N MET A 98 10.32 7.05 10.58
CA MET A 98 8.90 7.29 10.35
C MET A 98 8.08 7.48 11.64
N LEU A 99 6.92 8.13 11.49
CA LEU A 99 5.88 8.23 12.52
C LEU A 99 4.62 7.50 12.07
N LEU A 100 4.18 6.52 12.85
CA LEU A 100 2.86 5.90 12.71
C LEU A 100 1.82 6.69 13.53
N TYR A 101 0.54 6.46 13.26
CA TYR A 101 -0.59 7.18 13.89
C TYR A 101 -0.44 8.70 13.80
N THR A 102 0.19 9.19 12.75
CA THR A 102 0.46 10.62 12.53
C THR A 102 -0.15 11.08 11.21
N ARG A 103 -1.12 11.96 11.29
CA ARG A 103 -1.80 12.54 10.12
C ARG A 103 -1.07 13.77 9.62
N VAL A 104 -0.87 13.84 8.32
CA VAL A 104 -0.54 15.09 7.63
C VAL A 104 -1.84 15.83 7.39
N ILE A 105 -2.01 16.98 8.03
CA ILE A 105 -3.23 17.81 7.96
C ILE A 105 -3.03 19.09 7.17
N GLY A 106 -1.79 19.43 6.82
CA GLY A 106 -1.43 20.56 5.97
C GLY A 106 -0.08 20.35 5.30
N CYS A 107 0.05 20.84 4.08
CA CYS A 107 1.30 20.88 3.36
C CYS A 107 1.31 22.18 2.54
N GLU A 108 2.13 23.13 2.96
CA GLU A 108 2.20 24.49 2.41
C GLU A 108 3.59 24.72 1.79
N ARG A 109 3.62 25.27 0.57
CA ARG A 109 4.86 25.64 -0.08
C ARG A 109 5.39 26.96 0.53
N GLU A 110 6.64 26.96 0.92
CA GLU A 110 7.30 28.15 1.47
C GLU A 110 7.96 29.00 0.37
N GLY A 111 8.20 30.29 0.68
CA GLY A 111 8.83 31.21 -0.26
C GLY A 111 10.25 30.85 -0.68
N ASN A 112 10.93 29.97 0.05
CA ASN A 112 12.26 29.41 -0.27
C ASN A 112 12.20 28.19 -1.22
N GLY A 113 10.98 27.78 -1.64
CA GLY A 113 10.74 26.64 -2.52
C GLY A 113 10.56 25.30 -1.82
N GLY A 114 10.76 25.24 -0.50
CA GLY A 114 10.47 24.06 0.33
C GLY A 114 9.01 23.96 0.76
N TYR A 115 8.75 23.01 1.67
CA TYR A 115 7.42 22.76 2.21
C TYR A 115 7.45 22.80 3.74
N LYS A 116 6.41 23.39 4.32
CA LYS A 116 6.02 23.24 5.72
C LYS A 116 4.89 22.25 5.81
N ILE A 117 5.11 21.14 6.52
CA ILE A 117 4.15 20.07 6.71
C ILE A 117 3.62 20.14 8.13
N THR A 118 2.30 20.20 8.29
CA THR A 118 1.64 20.16 9.59
C THR A 118 1.21 18.75 9.91
N LEU A 119 1.69 18.24 11.03
CA LEU A 119 1.42 16.89 11.54
C LEU A 119 0.51 16.96 12.75
N PHE A 120 -0.32 15.96 12.92
CA PHE A 120 -1.20 15.79 14.07
C PHE A 120 -1.20 14.32 14.53
N ASN A 121 -0.97 14.11 15.81
CA ASN A 121 -1.05 12.81 16.48
C ASN A 121 -1.55 12.98 17.93
N SER A 122 -1.43 11.93 18.77
CA SER A 122 -1.87 11.95 20.17
C SER A 122 -1.14 12.99 21.04
N GLU A 123 0.04 13.45 20.63
CA GLU A 123 0.82 14.50 21.32
C GLU A 123 0.42 15.91 20.86
N GLY A 124 -0.49 16.02 19.87
CA GLY A 124 -0.96 17.28 19.31
C GLY A 124 -0.27 17.65 18.00
N TYR A 125 -0.10 18.95 17.78
CA TYR A 125 0.47 19.47 16.53
C TYR A 125 1.99 19.50 16.58
N SER A 126 2.60 19.12 15.45
CA SER A 126 4.03 19.29 15.19
C SER A 126 4.27 19.69 13.73
N TYR A 127 5.50 20.06 13.39
CA TYR A 127 5.85 20.52 12.05
C TYR A 127 7.06 19.78 11.52
N ALA A 128 7.01 19.51 10.21
CA ALA A 128 8.15 19.07 9.44
C ALA A 128 8.43 20.08 8.31
N TYR A 129 9.69 20.17 7.93
CA TYR A 129 10.15 21.00 6.81
C TYR A 129 10.91 20.11 5.84
N ALA A 130 10.58 20.22 4.56
CA ALA A 130 11.18 19.38 3.52
C ALA A 130 11.41 20.16 2.23
N LYS A 131 12.41 19.76 1.46
CA LYS A 131 12.64 20.29 0.11
C LYS A 131 11.65 19.70 -0.89
N ARG A 132 11.25 18.45 -0.69
CA ARG A 132 10.32 17.71 -1.54
C ARG A 132 9.32 16.92 -0.71
N VAL A 133 8.13 16.75 -1.27
CA VAL A 133 7.07 15.95 -0.65
C VAL A 133 6.60 14.90 -1.65
N VAL A 134 6.50 13.67 -1.18
CA VAL A 134 5.96 12.52 -1.93
C VAL A 134 4.71 12.02 -1.21
N ASP A 135 3.59 11.98 -1.90
CA ASP A 135 2.33 11.43 -1.37
C ASP A 135 2.05 10.08 -2.02
N THR A 136 2.00 9.03 -1.22
CA THR A 136 1.81 7.65 -1.69
C THR A 136 0.38 7.14 -1.52
N ARG A 137 -0.56 8.01 -1.11
CA ARG A 137 -1.94 7.64 -0.83
C ARG A 137 -2.79 7.62 -2.11
N GLU A 138 -3.47 6.52 -2.35
CA GLU A 138 -4.34 6.30 -3.51
C GLU A 138 -5.49 7.30 -3.58
N GLU A 139 -6.17 7.52 -2.45
CA GLU A 139 -7.33 8.40 -2.36
C GLU A 139 -6.97 9.85 -2.66
N GLU A 140 -5.81 10.31 -2.21
CA GLU A 140 -5.34 11.66 -2.49
C GLU A 140 -4.97 11.83 -3.97
N TYR A 141 -4.36 10.82 -4.59
CA TYR A 141 -4.12 10.81 -6.03
C TYR A 141 -5.43 10.91 -6.81
N ILE A 142 -6.42 10.07 -6.48
CA ILE A 142 -7.74 10.05 -7.14
C ILE A 142 -8.45 11.41 -6.96
N ARG A 143 -8.41 11.96 -5.76
CA ARG A 143 -8.99 13.27 -5.46
C ARG A 143 -8.37 14.38 -6.30
N ARG A 144 -7.08 14.29 -6.58
CA ARG A 144 -6.30 15.33 -7.28
C ARG A 144 -6.39 15.22 -8.80
N PHE A 145 -6.33 14.00 -9.33
CA PHE A 145 -6.19 13.76 -10.77
C PHE A 145 -7.41 13.06 -11.40
N GLY A 146 -8.38 12.67 -10.59
CA GLY A 146 -9.54 11.90 -11.03
C GLY A 146 -9.27 10.38 -11.05
N ALA A 147 -10.34 9.63 -11.26
CA ALA A 147 -10.33 8.17 -11.16
C ALA A 147 -10.19 7.45 -12.51
N LYS A 148 -9.86 8.16 -13.59
CA LYS A 148 -9.73 7.53 -14.90
C LYS A 148 -8.64 6.46 -14.88
N GLY A 149 -8.98 5.24 -15.30
CA GLY A 149 -8.04 4.10 -15.31
C GLY A 149 -7.78 3.50 -13.90
N VAL A 150 -8.60 3.85 -12.90
CA VAL A 150 -8.51 3.31 -11.55
C VAL A 150 -9.77 2.53 -11.22
N LYS A 151 -9.60 1.31 -10.72
CA LYS A 151 -10.68 0.49 -10.16
C LYS A 151 -10.47 0.31 -8.66
N LYS A 152 -11.58 0.20 -7.94
CA LYS A 152 -11.63 0.08 -6.48
C LYS A 152 -12.34 -1.21 -6.08
N TYR A 153 -11.79 -1.90 -5.11
CA TYR A 153 -12.29 -3.21 -4.68
C TYR A 153 -12.32 -3.32 -3.17
N LEU A 154 -13.30 -4.08 -2.68
CA LEU A 154 -13.34 -4.59 -1.32
C LEU A 154 -13.08 -6.09 -1.37
N ASN A 155 -11.96 -6.55 -0.82
CA ASN A 155 -11.59 -7.95 -0.85
C ASN A 155 -12.04 -8.68 0.43
N ALA A 156 -12.31 -9.97 0.30
CA ALA A 156 -12.63 -10.83 1.42
C ALA A 156 -11.80 -12.11 1.38
N ALA A 157 -11.28 -12.52 2.54
CA ALA A 157 -10.75 -13.86 2.72
C ALA A 157 -11.93 -14.82 2.91
N VAL A 158 -11.94 -15.90 2.14
CA VAL A 158 -13.01 -16.88 2.14
C VAL A 158 -12.46 -18.31 2.18
N SER A 159 -13.28 -19.24 2.66
CA SER A 159 -12.94 -20.66 2.69
C SER A 159 -13.97 -21.46 1.87
N PRO A 160 -13.54 -22.37 0.98
CA PRO A 160 -14.48 -23.18 0.21
C PRO A 160 -15.30 -24.09 1.13
N ILE A 161 -16.58 -24.25 0.83
CA ILE A 161 -17.50 -25.17 1.50
C ILE A 161 -17.44 -26.52 0.79
N ASN A 162 -17.40 -27.62 1.54
CA ASN A 162 -17.44 -29.01 1.04
C ASN A 162 -16.38 -29.41 0.02
N GLY A 163 -15.17 -28.85 0.11
CA GLY A 163 -14.06 -29.22 -0.78
C GLY A 163 -14.27 -28.79 -2.22
N ALA A 164 -15.14 -27.79 -2.45
CA ALA A 164 -15.26 -27.15 -3.76
C ALA A 164 -13.87 -26.66 -4.17
N ASP A 165 -13.29 -27.26 -5.19
CA ASP A 165 -12.09 -26.73 -5.85
C ASP A 165 -12.42 -25.33 -6.30
N GLY A 166 -11.82 -24.33 -5.64
CA GLY A 166 -12.10 -22.92 -5.73
C GLY A 166 -12.86 -22.52 -6.97
N GLY A 167 -14.17 -22.32 -6.83
CA GLY A 167 -15.02 -21.89 -7.92
C GLY A 167 -14.44 -20.60 -8.52
N LYS A 168 -14.85 -20.22 -9.72
CA LYS A 168 -14.34 -19.04 -10.45
C LYS A 168 -14.47 -17.71 -9.69
N ALA A 169 -15.18 -17.71 -8.54
CA ALA A 169 -15.51 -16.51 -7.78
C ALA A 169 -14.36 -16.02 -6.87
N ALA A 170 -13.46 -16.90 -6.42
CA ALA A 170 -12.34 -16.52 -5.57
C ALA A 170 -11.00 -16.99 -6.13
N VAL A 171 -9.95 -16.24 -5.85
CA VAL A 171 -8.58 -16.55 -6.30
C VAL A 171 -7.79 -17.14 -5.14
N TYR A 172 -7.22 -18.30 -5.37
CA TYR A 172 -6.39 -19.01 -4.42
C TYR A 172 -4.94 -18.53 -4.48
N ASN A 173 -4.36 -18.21 -3.32
CA ASN A 173 -2.94 -17.99 -3.17
C ASN A 173 -2.29 -19.21 -2.48
N PRO A 174 -1.47 -20.00 -3.19
CA PRO A 174 -0.87 -21.20 -2.62
C PRO A 174 0.15 -20.92 -1.51
N GLN A 175 0.69 -19.71 -1.42
CA GLN A 175 1.66 -19.35 -0.38
C GLN A 175 0.98 -19.03 0.96
N SER A 176 -0.17 -18.37 0.93
CA SER A 176 -0.93 -18.07 2.16
C SER A 176 -1.97 -19.14 2.49
N GLY A 177 -2.37 -19.95 1.52
CA GLY A 177 -3.50 -20.87 1.63
C GLY A 177 -4.86 -20.17 1.65
N ILE A 178 -4.92 -18.89 1.27
CA ILE A 178 -6.11 -18.04 1.34
C ILE A 178 -6.78 -17.97 -0.03
N TYR A 179 -8.10 -18.10 -0.03
CA TYR A 179 -8.95 -17.72 -1.16
C TYR A 179 -9.40 -16.28 -0.98
N THR A 180 -9.22 -15.45 -2.00
CA THR A 180 -9.65 -14.05 -2.00
C THR A 180 -10.82 -13.86 -2.95
N TYR A 181 -11.98 -13.49 -2.40
CA TYR A 181 -13.12 -13.00 -3.16
C TYR A 181 -12.96 -11.50 -3.38
N VAL A 182 -13.18 -11.05 -4.62
CA VAL A 182 -13.00 -9.65 -5.02
C VAL A 182 -14.34 -9.05 -5.36
N PHE A 183 -14.71 -8.00 -4.62
CA PHE A 183 -15.96 -7.27 -4.81
C PHE A 183 -15.66 -5.87 -5.34
N GLU A 184 -16.13 -5.55 -6.55
CA GLU A 184 -15.92 -4.24 -7.17
C GLU A 184 -16.77 -3.19 -6.45
N ALA A 185 -16.13 -2.13 -5.95
CA ALA A 185 -16.74 -1.00 -5.30
C ALA A 185 -16.81 0.20 -6.25
N ASP A 186 -17.80 1.08 -6.06
CA ASP A 186 -17.81 2.37 -6.76
C ASP A 186 -16.63 3.20 -6.28
N ILE A 187 -16.06 3.99 -7.17
CA ILE A 187 -14.86 4.78 -6.87
C ILE A 187 -15.11 5.81 -5.75
N ASN A 188 -16.32 6.32 -5.65
CA ASN A 188 -16.73 7.32 -4.65
C ASN A 188 -17.37 6.69 -3.41
N GLU A 189 -17.56 5.37 -3.40
CA GLU A 189 -18.25 4.66 -2.32
C GLU A 189 -17.41 4.68 -1.04
N SER A 190 -18.05 4.92 0.10
CA SER A 190 -17.36 4.80 1.40
C SER A 190 -17.13 3.34 1.76
N ILE A 191 -16.20 3.08 2.68
CA ILE A 191 -15.94 1.72 3.16
C ILE A 191 -17.17 1.12 3.88
N ILE A 192 -18.00 1.95 4.49
CA ILE A 192 -19.23 1.54 5.18
C ILE A 192 -20.25 1.08 4.16
N ASP A 193 -20.54 1.91 3.15
CA ASP A 193 -21.54 1.61 2.11
C ASP A 193 -21.13 0.38 1.29
N ALA A 194 -19.83 0.28 0.94
CA ALA A 194 -19.29 -0.88 0.24
C ALA A 194 -19.43 -2.18 1.04
N ARG A 195 -19.26 -2.12 2.36
CA ARG A 195 -19.45 -3.28 3.24
C ARG A 195 -20.92 -3.69 3.35
N GLU A 196 -21.83 -2.73 3.48
CA GLU A 196 -23.27 -3.02 3.47
C GLU A 196 -23.68 -3.72 2.17
N ARG A 197 -23.32 -3.15 1.02
CA ARG A 197 -23.60 -3.72 -0.29
C ARG A 197 -22.93 -5.09 -0.49
N PHE A 198 -21.71 -5.28 0.03
CA PHE A 198 -21.04 -6.58 0.03
C PHE A 198 -21.85 -7.61 0.81
N TYR A 199 -22.27 -7.33 2.05
CA TYR A 199 -23.03 -8.27 2.86
C TYR A 199 -24.40 -8.59 2.25
N GLU A 200 -25.09 -7.61 1.69
CA GLU A 200 -26.34 -7.85 0.97
C GLU A 200 -26.15 -8.82 -0.21
N ASN A 201 -25.11 -8.61 -1.01
CA ASN A 201 -24.77 -9.48 -2.13
C ASN A 201 -24.36 -10.89 -1.66
N TRP A 202 -23.57 -10.96 -0.59
CA TRP A 202 -23.11 -12.21 0.01
C TRP A 202 -24.28 -13.06 0.50
N LEU A 203 -25.19 -12.48 1.25
CA LEU A 203 -26.37 -13.18 1.81
C LEU A 203 -27.36 -13.65 0.73
N LYS A 204 -27.41 -12.98 -0.41
CA LYS A 204 -28.23 -13.39 -1.56
C LYS A 204 -27.60 -14.50 -2.40
N GLY A 205 -26.38 -14.97 -2.06
CA GLY A 205 -25.64 -15.97 -2.84
C GLY A 205 -25.16 -15.46 -4.20
N GLY A 206 -24.98 -14.13 -4.33
CA GLY A 206 -24.54 -13.51 -5.58
C GLY A 206 -23.12 -13.93 -5.99
N ASN A 207 -22.90 -14.05 -7.32
CA ASN A 207 -21.58 -14.32 -7.91
C ASN A 207 -20.85 -15.58 -7.38
N GLY A 208 -21.59 -16.64 -7.02
CA GLY A 208 -21.00 -17.89 -6.54
C GLY A 208 -20.52 -17.87 -5.09
N THR A 209 -20.97 -16.91 -4.28
CA THR A 209 -20.61 -16.81 -2.86
C THR A 209 -21.14 -17.97 -2.02
N GLN A 210 -22.17 -18.67 -2.50
CA GLN A 210 -22.75 -19.85 -1.85
C GLN A 210 -21.76 -21.02 -1.68
N ASP A 211 -20.70 -21.05 -2.48
CA ASP A 211 -19.68 -22.10 -2.43
C ASP A 211 -18.59 -21.82 -1.39
N TYR A 212 -18.68 -20.67 -0.70
CA TYR A 212 -17.69 -20.20 0.24
C TYR A 212 -18.29 -19.75 1.57
N SER A 213 -17.52 -19.93 2.63
CA SER A 213 -17.72 -19.31 3.92
C SER A 213 -16.87 -18.04 4.01
N LEU A 214 -17.47 -16.93 4.43
CA LEU A 214 -16.75 -15.68 4.67
C LEU A 214 -15.91 -15.82 5.94
N THR A 215 -14.59 -15.66 5.80
CA THR A 215 -13.65 -15.71 6.91
C THR A 215 -13.37 -14.32 7.47
N LEU A 216 -13.01 -13.38 6.59
CA LEU A 216 -12.66 -12.02 6.99
C LEU A 216 -12.90 -11.06 5.82
N LEU A 217 -13.45 -9.89 6.09
CA LEU A 217 -13.61 -8.80 5.14
C LEU A 217 -12.50 -7.76 5.35
N SER A 218 -11.89 -7.29 4.27
CA SER A 218 -10.84 -6.26 4.36
C SER A 218 -11.35 -4.98 5.05
N ASN A 219 -10.47 -4.30 5.73
CA ASN A 219 -10.76 -3.02 6.38
C ASN A 219 -10.24 -1.81 5.59
N ALA A 220 -9.67 -2.06 4.41
CA ALA A 220 -9.22 -1.07 3.45
C ALA A 220 -9.62 -1.48 2.04
N PHE A 221 -9.75 -0.50 1.16
CA PHE A 221 -9.94 -0.76 -0.26
C PHE A 221 -8.63 -1.18 -0.94
N ALA A 222 -8.74 -2.11 -1.88
CA ALA A 222 -7.71 -2.37 -2.87
C ALA A 222 -7.96 -1.49 -4.10
N TYR A 223 -6.91 -0.92 -4.63
CA TYR A 223 -6.98 -0.15 -5.88
C TYR A 223 -6.19 -0.87 -6.97
N ARG A 224 -6.63 -0.73 -8.20
CA ARG A 224 -5.92 -1.19 -9.39
C ARG A 224 -5.86 -0.08 -10.41
N PHE A 225 -4.66 0.28 -10.78
CA PHE A 225 -4.38 1.25 -11.84
C PHE A 225 -4.09 0.54 -13.16
N GLU A 226 -4.37 1.18 -14.28
CA GLU A 226 -4.06 0.66 -15.62
C GLU A 226 -2.56 0.64 -15.90
N ALA A 227 -1.80 1.55 -15.26
CA ALA A 227 -0.35 1.65 -15.39
C ALA A 227 0.27 2.23 -14.12
N PRO A 228 1.58 1.99 -13.87
CA PRO A 228 2.31 2.65 -12.79
C PRO A 228 2.24 4.17 -12.88
N VAL A 229 2.18 4.83 -11.73
CA VAL A 229 2.02 6.28 -11.64
C VAL A 229 3.06 6.89 -10.72
N ILE A 230 3.86 7.80 -11.28
CA ILE A 230 4.64 8.81 -10.56
C ILE A 230 4.36 10.14 -11.24
N ARG A 231 3.67 11.04 -10.57
CA ARG A 231 3.19 12.29 -11.18
C ARG A 231 3.33 13.48 -10.25
N GLU A 232 3.93 14.56 -10.74
CA GLU A 232 3.96 15.83 -10.03
C GLU A 232 2.65 16.60 -10.22
N GLY A 233 2.11 17.10 -9.13
CA GLY A 233 0.94 17.99 -9.12
C GLY A 233 1.32 19.45 -9.29
N GLU A 234 0.33 20.31 -9.53
CA GLU A 234 0.51 21.77 -9.68
C GLU A 234 1.14 22.42 -8.44
N ASN A 235 0.97 21.80 -7.26
CA ASN A 235 1.59 22.23 -6.01
C ASN A 235 3.04 21.76 -5.84
N GLY A 236 3.61 21.06 -6.83
CA GLY A 236 4.96 20.50 -6.80
C GLY A 236 5.12 19.26 -5.92
N ILE A 237 4.03 18.72 -5.33
CA ILE A 237 4.02 17.46 -4.61
C ILE A 237 4.04 16.33 -5.63
N ILE A 238 4.86 15.32 -5.38
CA ILE A 238 4.93 14.11 -6.21
C ILE A 238 3.95 13.08 -5.66
N TYR A 239 3.07 12.58 -6.50
CA TYR A 239 2.07 11.55 -6.17
C TYR A 239 2.50 10.22 -6.77
N ALA A 240 2.68 9.22 -5.92
CA ALA A 240 3.12 7.88 -6.31
C ALA A 240 2.36 6.81 -5.51
N PRO A 241 1.07 6.55 -5.83
CA PRO A 241 0.27 5.55 -5.12
C PRO A 241 0.88 4.16 -5.30
N SER A 242 1.18 3.48 -4.19
CA SER A 242 1.87 2.19 -4.19
C SER A 242 1.10 1.12 -4.95
N SER A 243 -0.23 1.12 -4.88
CA SER A 243 -1.09 0.16 -5.59
C SER A 243 -1.14 0.36 -7.12
N SER A 244 -0.49 1.41 -7.66
CA SER A 244 -0.34 1.57 -9.10
C SER A 244 0.70 0.61 -9.70
N PHE A 245 1.57 0.03 -8.88
CA PHE A 245 2.56 -0.96 -9.32
C PHE A 245 1.97 -2.37 -9.30
N ALA A 246 2.54 -3.29 -10.08
CA ALA A 246 1.93 -4.59 -10.33
C ALA A 246 1.83 -5.48 -9.09
N ASN A 247 2.78 -5.34 -8.16
CA ASN A 247 2.83 -6.14 -6.93
C ASN A 247 3.64 -5.45 -5.83
N ILE A 248 3.69 -6.08 -4.66
CA ILE A 248 4.38 -5.61 -3.45
C ILE A 248 5.87 -5.32 -3.72
N LEU A 249 6.55 -6.20 -4.43
CA LEU A 249 7.99 -6.08 -4.68
C LEU A 249 8.29 -4.96 -5.67
N ASP A 250 7.50 -4.86 -6.74
CA ASP A 250 7.65 -3.80 -7.74
C ASP A 250 7.41 -2.41 -7.11
N ALA A 251 6.37 -2.28 -6.29
CA ALA A 251 6.09 -1.02 -5.60
C ALA A 251 7.27 -0.58 -4.70
N PHE A 252 7.83 -1.53 -3.95
CA PHE A 252 8.99 -1.25 -3.09
C PHE A 252 10.25 -0.92 -3.90
N ASP A 253 10.56 -1.69 -4.96
CA ASP A 253 11.75 -1.52 -5.79
C ASP A 253 11.73 -0.20 -6.56
N GLU A 254 10.57 0.17 -7.13
CA GLU A 254 10.38 1.46 -7.78
C GLU A 254 10.50 2.63 -6.79
N GLY A 255 9.99 2.46 -5.58
CA GLY A 255 10.22 3.42 -4.50
C GLY A 255 11.71 3.57 -4.17
N ALA A 256 12.44 2.46 -4.10
CA ALA A 256 13.88 2.48 -3.82
C ALA A 256 14.69 3.14 -4.97
N LYS A 257 14.34 2.89 -6.23
CA LYS A 257 14.93 3.62 -7.38
C LYS A 257 14.70 5.12 -7.25
N PHE A 258 13.45 5.49 -6.95
CA PHE A 258 13.07 6.88 -6.79
C PHE A 258 13.86 7.55 -5.64
N GLY A 259 13.93 6.90 -4.46
CA GLY A 259 14.67 7.40 -3.30
C GLY A 259 16.17 7.55 -3.57
N GLY A 260 16.78 6.60 -4.26
CA GLY A 260 18.20 6.64 -4.63
C GLY A 260 18.54 7.72 -5.66
N ALA A 261 17.57 8.17 -6.47
CA ALA A 261 17.73 9.26 -7.42
C ALA A 261 17.50 10.65 -6.82
N LEU A 262 16.95 10.74 -5.62
CA LEU A 262 16.69 11.99 -4.89
C LEU A 262 17.96 12.50 -4.20
#